data_730923563b55e24b903f98d25eeb5d7b
#
_entry.id   730923563b55e24b903f98d25eeb5d7b
#
_cell.length_a   1.000
_cell.length_b   1.000
_cell.length_c   1.000
_cell.angle_alpha   90.00
_cell.angle_beta   90.00
_cell.angle_gamma   90.00
#
_symmetry.space_group_name_H-M   'P 1'
#
loop_
_entity.id
_entity.type
_entity.pdbx_description
1 polymer ?
#
loop_
_entity_poly.entity_id
_entity_poly.type
_entity_poly.pdbx_seq_one_letter_code
_entity_poly.pdbx_strand_id
1 'polypeptide(L)'
;MNEMKCPIHNHAAGGGTSNNDWWPSRLKLNILRQHTSVSDPMDPDFDYAEAFKKLDLGAVKKDLYALMTESQEWWPADYGHYGGLFIRMAWHSAGTYRTGDGRGGSGTGAQRFAPLNSWPDNGNLDKARLLLWPIKQKYGKQISWADLMILAGNCALESMGFKTFGFAGGR
;
A
#
# COMPACT_ATOMS: atom_id res chain seq x y z
N MET A 1 -23.27 20.40 -39.06
CA MET A 1 -23.36 20.88 -37.67
C MET A 1 -23.58 19.65 -36.79
N ASN A 2 -22.54 19.21 -36.11
CA ASN A 2 -22.69 18.11 -35.15
C ASN A 2 -23.32 18.69 -33.87
N GLU A 3 -24.58 18.35 -33.66
CA GLU A 3 -25.24 18.68 -32.38
C GLU A 3 -24.45 18.00 -31.23
N MET A 4 -23.83 18.82 -30.42
CA MET A 4 -23.27 18.35 -29.15
C MET A 4 -24.43 17.92 -28.26
N LYS A 5 -24.77 16.63 -28.29
CA LYS A 5 -25.74 16.05 -27.35
C LYS A 5 -25.19 16.18 -25.92
N CYS A 6 -25.94 16.86 -25.08
CA CYS A 6 -25.61 16.98 -23.66
C CYS A 6 -25.46 15.58 -23.04
N PRO A 7 -24.37 15.25 -22.37
CA PRO A 7 -24.14 13.90 -21.83
C PRO A 7 -25.20 13.47 -20.82
N ILE A 8 -25.95 14.38 -20.25
CA ILE A 8 -26.98 14.11 -19.24
C ILE A 8 -28.28 13.56 -19.86
N HIS A 9 -28.52 13.75 -21.16
CA HIS A 9 -29.77 13.34 -21.81
C HIS A 9 -29.85 11.89 -22.28
N ASN A 10 -28.79 11.13 -22.19
CA ASN A 10 -28.76 9.72 -22.70
C ASN A 10 -28.87 8.66 -21.62
N HIS A 11 -29.05 9.05 -20.36
CA HIS A 11 -29.20 8.07 -19.27
C HIS A 11 -30.66 8.03 -18.81
N ALA A 12 -31.25 6.84 -18.86
CA ALA A 12 -32.58 6.63 -18.29
C ALA A 12 -32.57 7.02 -16.80
N ALA A 13 -33.68 7.58 -16.33
CA ALA A 13 -33.84 7.91 -14.91
C ALA A 13 -33.57 6.65 -14.06
N GLY A 14 -32.50 6.67 -13.30
CA GLY A 14 -32.05 5.53 -12.49
C GLY A 14 -30.68 4.92 -12.86
N GLY A 15 -30.15 5.24 -14.04
CA GLY A 15 -28.79 4.88 -14.42
C GLY A 15 -27.86 6.06 -14.19
N GLY A 16 -27.10 6.08 -13.08
CA GLY A 16 -26.07 7.09 -12.84
C GLY A 16 -24.95 6.99 -13.88
N THR A 17 -24.18 8.06 -14.04
CA THR A 17 -22.96 8.05 -14.84
C THR A 17 -21.88 7.22 -14.17
N SER A 18 -21.22 6.34 -14.92
CA SER A 18 -20.03 5.62 -14.45
C SER A 18 -18.77 6.48 -14.62
N ASN A 19 -17.67 6.08 -13.97
CA ASN A 19 -16.38 6.74 -14.18
C ASN A 19 -15.94 6.70 -15.64
N ASN A 20 -16.31 5.68 -16.41
CA ASN A 20 -16.02 5.57 -17.84
C ASN A 20 -16.72 6.64 -18.67
N ASP A 21 -17.85 7.18 -18.22
CA ASP A 21 -18.55 8.25 -18.91
C ASP A 21 -17.84 9.59 -18.82
N TRP A 22 -16.98 9.75 -17.82
CA TRP A 22 -16.23 10.96 -17.53
C TRP A 22 -14.74 10.85 -17.82
N TRP A 23 -14.16 9.67 -17.63
CA TRP A 23 -12.75 9.43 -17.81
C TRP A 23 -12.51 8.24 -18.77
N PRO A 24 -11.51 8.28 -19.65
CA PRO A 24 -10.53 9.37 -19.89
C PRO A 24 -11.00 10.44 -20.86
N SER A 25 -12.17 10.28 -21.48
CA SER A 25 -12.56 11.05 -22.65
C SER A 25 -13.13 12.44 -22.34
N ARG A 26 -13.67 12.67 -21.14
CA ARG A 26 -14.35 13.90 -20.76
C ARG A 26 -13.53 14.79 -19.85
N LEU A 27 -12.91 14.21 -18.85
CA LEU A 27 -12.03 14.92 -17.93
C LEU A 27 -10.60 14.45 -18.18
N LYS A 28 -9.70 15.37 -18.47
CA LYS A 28 -8.27 15.08 -18.64
C LYS A 28 -7.61 14.87 -17.27
N LEU A 29 -8.05 13.85 -16.55
CA LEU A 29 -7.52 13.53 -15.22
C LEU A 29 -6.09 12.99 -15.23
N ASN A 30 -5.57 12.61 -16.40
CA ASN A 30 -4.19 12.20 -16.56
C ASN A 30 -3.19 13.30 -16.14
N ILE A 31 -3.59 14.58 -16.25
CA ILE A 31 -2.75 15.70 -15.79
C ILE A 31 -2.48 15.64 -14.27
N LEU A 32 -3.38 15.05 -13.48
CA LEU A 32 -3.22 14.88 -12.04
C LEU A 32 -2.23 13.77 -11.67
N ARG A 33 -1.80 12.99 -12.64
CA ARG A 33 -0.90 11.84 -12.47
C ARG A 33 0.33 11.92 -13.36
N GLN A 34 0.72 13.14 -13.72
CA GLN A 34 1.96 13.37 -14.44
C GLN A 34 3.15 13.13 -13.50
N HIS A 35 3.74 11.96 -13.62
CA HIS A 35 5.02 11.67 -13.02
C HIS A 35 6.09 11.93 -14.07
N THR A 36 6.96 12.88 -13.79
CA THR A 36 8.13 13.15 -14.62
C THR A 36 9.34 12.40 -14.07
N SER A 37 10.36 12.18 -14.90
CA SER A 37 11.64 11.63 -14.44
C SER A 37 12.28 12.45 -13.32
N VAL A 38 11.96 13.73 -13.23
CA VAL A 38 12.43 14.62 -12.16
C VAL A 38 11.81 14.27 -10.80
N SER A 39 10.59 13.75 -10.78
CA SER A 39 9.90 13.33 -9.55
C SER A 39 10.16 11.87 -9.17
N ASP A 40 10.79 11.11 -10.05
CA ASP A 40 11.17 9.72 -9.79
C ASP A 40 12.58 9.68 -9.18
N PRO A 41 12.72 9.27 -7.90
CA PRO A 41 14.03 9.18 -7.25
C PRO A 41 14.83 7.94 -7.65
N MET A 42 14.27 7.08 -8.52
CA MET A 42 14.92 5.85 -8.96
C MET A 42 15.70 6.11 -10.25
N ASP A 43 16.71 5.28 -10.48
CA ASP A 43 17.43 5.30 -11.75
C ASP A 43 16.51 4.86 -12.90
N PRO A 44 16.68 5.39 -14.13
CA PRO A 44 15.83 5.06 -15.27
C PRO A 44 15.74 3.55 -15.55
N ASP A 45 16.80 2.81 -15.25
CA ASP A 45 16.92 1.37 -15.49
C ASP A 45 16.55 0.53 -14.25
N PHE A 46 15.99 1.15 -13.20
CA PHE A 46 15.61 0.44 -11.99
C PHE A 46 14.38 -0.42 -12.21
N ASP A 47 14.54 -1.73 -12.10
CA ASP A 47 13.45 -2.71 -12.10
C ASP A 47 13.24 -3.27 -10.69
N TYR A 48 12.08 -2.97 -10.11
CA TYR A 48 11.77 -3.41 -8.76
C TYR A 48 11.60 -4.94 -8.66
N ALA A 49 11.01 -5.58 -9.65
CA ALA A 49 10.84 -7.03 -9.64
C ALA A 49 12.21 -7.75 -9.64
N GLU A 50 13.16 -7.25 -10.44
CA GLU A 50 14.53 -7.78 -10.43
C GLU A 50 15.29 -7.47 -9.13
N ALA A 51 15.05 -6.32 -8.51
CA ALA A 51 15.61 -6.00 -7.20
C ALA A 51 15.05 -6.91 -6.11
N PHE A 52 13.75 -7.17 -6.14
CA PHE A 52 13.07 -8.06 -5.18
C PHE A 52 13.51 -9.52 -5.30
N LYS A 53 13.77 -10.03 -6.51
CA LYS A 53 14.30 -11.39 -6.71
C LYS A 53 15.64 -11.65 -6.02
N LYS A 54 16.42 -10.57 -5.82
CA LYS A 54 17.72 -10.64 -5.13
C LYS A 54 17.60 -10.54 -3.61
N LEU A 55 16.39 -10.30 -3.08
CA LEU A 55 16.14 -10.16 -1.67
C LEU A 55 16.18 -11.51 -0.97
N ASP A 56 16.91 -11.57 0.14
CA ASP A 56 16.77 -12.69 1.09
C ASP A 56 15.51 -12.51 1.93
N LEU A 57 14.40 -13.05 1.43
CA LEU A 57 13.10 -12.98 2.09
C LEU A 57 13.12 -13.66 3.47
N GLY A 58 13.92 -14.70 3.65
CA GLY A 58 14.08 -15.38 4.93
C GLY A 58 14.72 -14.48 5.98
N ALA A 59 15.74 -13.72 5.59
CA ALA A 59 16.37 -12.73 6.47
C ALA A 59 15.41 -11.60 6.84
N VAL A 60 14.61 -11.07 5.90
CA VAL A 60 13.59 -10.07 6.19
C VAL A 60 12.55 -10.60 7.19
N LYS A 61 12.05 -11.81 6.98
CA LYS A 61 11.10 -12.45 7.91
C LYS A 61 11.70 -12.61 9.30
N LYS A 62 12.97 -13.01 9.40
CA LYS A 62 13.68 -13.14 10.68
C LYS A 62 13.73 -11.79 11.42
N ASP A 63 14.08 -10.73 10.72
CA ASP A 63 14.11 -9.38 11.32
C ASP A 63 12.70 -8.93 11.76
N LEU A 64 11.68 -9.22 10.95
CA LEU A 64 10.29 -8.92 11.30
C LEU A 64 9.83 -9.71 12.53
N TYR A 65 10.17 -10.99 12.64
CA TYR A 65 9.82 -11.79 13.83
C TYR A 65 10.50 -11.24 15.10
N ALA A 66 11.77 -10.85 15.01
CA ALA A 66 12.46 -10.22 16.13
C ALA A 66 11.77 -8.92 16.56
N LEU A 67 11.39 -8.08 15.58
CA LEU A 67 10.68 -6.81 15.84
C LEU A 67 9.34 -7.02 16.57
N MET A 68 8.64 -8.15 16.35
CA MET A 68 7.31 -8.36 16.96
C MET A 68 7.32 -8.26 18.49
N THR A 69 8.41 -8.63 19.14
CA THR A 69 8.55 -8.69 20.59
C THR A 69 9.57 -7.72 21.16
N GLU A 70 10.26 -6.97 20.30
CA GLU A 70 11.23 -5.94 20.72
C GLU A 70 10.52 -4.62 21.03
N SER A 71 9.95 -4.53 22.23
CA SER A 71 9.18 -3.36 22.67
C SER A 71 10.07 -2.11 22.76
N GLN A 72 9.63 -1.01 22.17
CA GLN A 72 10.33 0.27 22.16
C GLN A 72 9.74 1.20 23.24
N GLU A 73 10.59 1.92 23.95
CA GLU A 73 10.15 2.86 25.00
C GLU A 73 9.24 3.98 24.44
N TRP A 74 9.53 4.46 23.25
CA TRP A 74 8.75 5.54 22.61
C TRP A 74 7.39 5.08 22.09
N TRP A 75 7.19 3.77 21.90
CA TRP A 75 5.92 3.14 21.50
C TRP A 75 5.87 1.72 22.05
N PRO A 76 5.52 1.53 23.32
CA PRO A 76 5.50 0.21 23.95
C PRO A 76 4.53 -0.75 23.26
N ALA A 77 4.95 -2.01 23.15
CA ALA A 77 4.13 -3.05 22.55
C ALA A 77 2.99 -3.46 23.49
N ASP A 78 1.76 -3.51 22.95
CA ASP A 78 0.60 -3.99 23.70
C ASP A 78 0.81 -5.46 24.09
N TYR A 79 0.74 -5.73 25.38
CA TYR A 79 1.02 -7.08 25.91
C TYR A 79 2.35 -7.69 25.46
N GLY A 80 3.32 -6.83 25.12
CA GLY A 80 4.65 -7.24 24.69
C GLY A 80 4.77 -7.72 23.25
N HIS A 81 3.75 -7.45 22.40
CA HIS A 81 3.75 -7.90 21.01
C HIS A 81 3.11 -6.90 20.07
N TYR A 82 3.81 -6.51 18.99
CA TYR A 82 3.30 -5.56 17.99
C TYR A 82 2.36 -6.15 16.95
N GLY A 83 2.06 -7.44 17.02
CA GLY A 83 1.31 -8.15 15.98
C GLY A 83 -0.01 -7.51 15.62
N GLY A 84 -0.82 -7.12 16.61
CA GLY A 84 -2.10 -6.45 16.37
C GLY A 84 -1.96 -5.16 15.58
N LEU A 85 -0.94 -4.35 15.89
CA LEU A 85 -0.63 -3.12 15.18
C LEU A 85 -0.24 -3.37 13.71
N PHE A 86 0.61 -4.37 13.46
CA PHE A 86 1.05 -4.71 12.10
C PHE A 86 -0.04 -5.40 11.27
N ILE A 87 -0.89 -6.22 11.87
CA ILE A 87 -2.06 -6.80 11.19
C ILE A 87 -3.01 -5.68 10.75
N ARG A 88 -3.32 -4.74 11.65
CA ARG A 88 -4.16 -3.59 11.33
C ARG A 88 -3.55 -2.73 10.22
N MET A 89 -2.24 -2.47 10.26
CA MET A 89 -1.54 -1.75 9.19
C MET A 89 -1.66 -2.46 7.85
N ALA A 90 -1.43 -3.77 7.80
CA ALA A 90 -1.55 -4.56 6.57
C ALA A 90 -2.98 -4.58 6.03
N TRP A 91 -3.96 -4.78 6.90
CA TRP A 91 -5.38 -4.73 6.56
C TRP A 91 -5.77 -3.38 5.96
N HIS A 92 -5.39 -2.27 6.61
CA HIS A 92 -5.69 -0.92 6.13
C HIS A 92 -4.90 -0.53 4.88
N SER A 93 -3.82 -1.23 4.57
CA SER A 93 -3.13 -1.11 3.28
C SER A 93 -3.88 -1.83 2.17
N ALA A 94 -4.36 -3.05 2.43
CA ALA A 94 -5.07 -3.88 1.46
C ALA A 94 -6.54 -3.47 1.27
N GLY A 95 -7.21 -3.08 2.35
CA GLY A 95 -8.66 -2.80 2.39
C GLY A 95 -9.11 -1.56 1.62
N THR A 96 -8.19 -0.78 1.07
CA THR A 96 -8.50 0.33 0.17
C THR A 96 -8.83 -0.12 -1.26
N TYR A 97 -8.72 -1.42 -1.55
CA TYR A 97 -9.02 -1.95 -2.88
C TYR A 97 -10.50 -1.77 -3.26
N ARG A 98 -10.72 -1.29 -4.48
CA ARG A 98 -12.04 -1.05 -5.04
C ARG A 98 -12.32 -2.05 -6.15
N THR A 99 -13.30 -2.91 -5.95
CA THR A 99 -13.67 -3.94 -6.94
C THR A 99 -14.26 -3.38 -8.22
N GLY A 100 -14.89 -2.19 -8.15
CA GLY A 100 -15.54 -1.57 -9.31
C GLY A 100 -14.58 -1.03 -10.38
N ASP A 101 -13.37 -0.62 -10.00
CA ASP A 101 -12.39 -0.01 -10.92
C ASP A 101 -10.95 -0.47 -10.69
N GLY A 102 -10.70 -1.37 -9.75
CA GLY A 102 -9.39 -1.94 -9.45
C GLY A 102 -8.40 -0.97 -8.80
N ARG A 103 -8.83 0.22 -8.37
CA ARG A 103 -7.97 1.18 -7.67
C ARG A 103 -7.77 0.82 -6.20
N GLY A 104 -6.73 1.39 -5.61
CA GLY A 104 -6.38 1.14 -4.21
C GLY A 104 -5.65 -0.19 -4.02
N GLY A 105 -5.79 -0.74 -2.83
CA GLY A 105 -5.11 -1.98 -2.45
C GLY A 105 -3.67 -1.78 -1.99
N SER A 106 -3.00 -2.88 -1.76
CA SER A 106 -1.68 -2.90 -1.11
C SER A 106 -0.49 -2.60 -2.03
N GLY A 107 -0.70 -2.48 -3.34
CA GLY A 107 0.40 -2.44 -4.32
C GLY A 107 1.21 -1.14 -4.36
N THR A 108 0.69 -0.03 -3.81
CA THR A 108 1.33 1.29 -3.91
C THR A 108 1.88 1.81 -2.59
N GLY A 109 1.54 1.18 -1.46
CA GLY A 109 1.88 1.69 -0.13
C GLY A 109 1.28 3.07 0.16
N ALA A 110 0.11 3.36 -0.42
CA ALA A 110 -0.55 4.66 -0.39
C ALA A 110 -0.94 5.14 1.02
N GLN A 111 -1.05 4.24 1.99
CA GLN A 111 -1.29 4.56 3.40
C GLN A 111 -0.31 5.58 3.99
N ARG A 112 0.89 5.73 3.40
CA ARG A 112 1.91 6.70 3.82
C ARG A 112 1.56 8.14 3.49
N PHE A 113 0.64 8.36 2.57
CA PHE A 113 0.38 9.66 1.94
C PHE A 113 -1.04 10.16 2.23
N ALA A 114 -1.19 11.48 2.11
CA ALA A 114 -2.51 12.10 2.16
C ALA A 114 -3.38 11.61 0.97
N PRO A 115 -4.70 11.45 1.17
CA PRO A 115 -5.44 11.68 2.41
C PRO A 115 -5.44 10.47 3.37
N LEU A 116 -4.98 9.31 2.93
CA LEU A 116 -5.09 8.04 3.66
C LEU A 116 -4.42 8.07 5.04
N ASN A 117 -3.25 8.71 5.14
CA ASN A 117 -2.51 8.80 6.40
C ASN A 117 -3.23 9.62 7.49
N SER A 118 -4.25 10.40 7.12
CA SER A 118 -5.05 11.22 8.04
C SER A 118 -6.44 10.65 8.34
N TRP A 119 -6.79 9.51 7.76
CA TRP A 119 -8.06 8.86 8.07
C TRP A 119 -8.09 8.41 9.54
N PRO A 120 -9.23 8.58 10.25
CA PRO A 120 -9.35 8.17 11.65
C PRO A 120 -8.94 6.71 11.90
N ASP A 121 -9.32 5.81 11.00
CA ASP A 121 -8.98 4.39 11.08
C ASP A 121 -7.48 4.10 10.95
N ASN A 122 -6.71 5.04 10.39
CA ASN A 122 -5.27 4.96 10.24
C ASN A 122 -4.51 5.63 11.40
N GLY A 123 -5.20 6.02 12.47
CA GLY A 123 -4.58 6.59 13.66
C GLY A 123 -3.48 5.68 14.21
N ASN A 124 -2.32 6.27 14.51
CA ASN A 124 -1.12 5.60 15.02
C ASN A 124 -0.45 4.58 14.07
N LEU A 125 -0.88 4.42 12.81
CA LEU A 125 -0.18 3.58 11.85
C LEU A 125 1.14 4.21 11.35
N ASP A 126 1.35 5.50 11.57
CA ASP A 126 2.66 6.13 11.44
C ASP A 126 3.69 5.48 12.37
N LYS A 127 3.29 5.11 13.60
CA LYS A 127 4.15 4.40 14.55
C LYS A 127 4.53 3.01 14.04
N ALA A 128 3.58 2.29 13.45
CA ALA A 128 3.86 1.00 12.81
C ALA A 128 4.93 1.14 11.71
N ARG A 129 4.83 2.17 10.87
CA ARG A 129 5.84 2.44 9.84
C ARG A 129 7.19 2.88 10.41
N LEU A 130 7.20 3.62 11.52
CA LEU A 130 8.45 3.98 12.20
C LEU A 130 9.14 2.74 12.80
N LEU A 131 8.39 1.80 13.37
CA LEU A 131 8.93 0.52 13.83
C LEU A 131 9.55 -0.30 12.70
N LEU A 132 8.98 -0.24 11.49
CA LEU A 132 9.52 -0.91 10.30
C LEU A 132 10.70 -0.19 9.66
N TRP A 133 10.95 1.07 10.03
CA TRP A 133 11.95 1.89 9.35
C TRP A 133 13.38 1.29 9.36
N PRO A 134 13.89 0.73 10.47
CA PRO A 134 15.22 0.09 10.48
C PRO A 134 15.32 -1.06 9.47
N ILE A 135 14.27 -1.87 9.35
CA ILE A 135 14.21 -2.97 8.38
C ILE A 135 14.18 -2.39 6.96
N LYS A 136 13.35 -1.37 6.72
CA LYS A 136 13.30 -0.70 5.41
C LYS A 136 14.66 -0.11 5.02
N GLN A 137 15.39 0.49 5.96
CA GLN A 137 16.74 1.00 5.71
C GLN A 137 17.73 -0.11 5.36
N LYS A 138 17.69 -1.22 6.11
CA LYS A 138 18.59 -2.37 5.92
C LYS A 138 18.47 -2.98 4.52
N TYR A 139 17.24 -3.15 4.03
CA TYR A 139 16.99 -3.79 2.72
C TYR A 139 16.80 -2.80 1.57
N GLY A 140 16.70 -1.53 1.86
CA GLY A 140 16.72 -0.43 0.88
C GLY A 140 15.73 -0.59 -0.26
N LYS A 141 16.24 -0.52 -1.49
CA LYS A 141 15.44 -0.61 -2.73
C LYS A 141 14.94 -2.02 -3.05
N GLN A 142 15.45 -3.06 -2.37
CA GLN A 142 15.07 -4.45 -2.64
C GLN A 142 13.65 -4.80 -2.15
N ILE A 143 13.11 -4.05 -1.20
CA ILE A 143 11.73 -4.22 -0.76
C ILE A 143 11.00 -2.88 -0.72
N SER A 144 9.85 -2.81 -1.41
CA SER A 144 8.99 -1.62 -1.37
C SER A 144 8.31 -1.47 -0.01
N TRP A 145 7.84 -0.27 0.30
CA TRP A 145 6.97 -0.08 1.47
C TRP A 145 5.67 -0.88 1.35
N ALA A 146 5.13 -0.99 0.15
CA ALA A 146 3.92 -1.76 -0.11
C ALA A 146 4.10 -3.22 0.31
N ASP A 147 5.17 -3.85 -0.17
CA ASP A 147 5.47 -5.24 0.14
C ASP A 147 5.88 -5.44 1.61
N LEU A 148 6.67 -4.54 2.17
CA LEU A 148 7.10 -4.63 3.56
C LEU A 148 5.91 -4.56 4.54
N MET A 149 4.96 -3.66 4.32
CA MET A 149 3.78 -3.52 5.19
C MET A 149 2.91 -4.78 5.16
N ILE A 150 2.72 -5.40 4.00
CA ILE A 150 1.95 -6.64 3.89
C ILE A 150 2.72 -7.83 4.48
N LEU A 151 4.01 -7.93 4.20
CA LEU A 151 4.85 -8.99 4.78
C LEU A 151 4.88 -8.91 6.31
N ALA A 152 4.95 -7.70 6.87
CA ALA A 152 4.88 -7.50 8.31
C ALA A 152 3.57 -8.03 8.92
N GLY A 153 2.43 -7.82 8.26
CA GLY A 153 1.15 -8.39 8.67
C GLY A 153 1.14 -9.92 8.63
N ASN A 154 1.71 -10.53 7.58
CA ASN A 154 1.86 -11.98 7.50
C ASN A 154 2.76 -12.52 8.63
N CYS A 155 3.92 -11.92 8.83
CA CYS A 155 4.83 -12.32 9.90
C CYS A 155 4.19 -12.16 11.30
N ALA A 156 3.37 -11.12 11.49
CA ALA A 156 2.64 -10.95 12.74
C ALA A 156 1.66 -12.10 12.99
N LEU A 157 0.88 -12.50 12.00
CA LEU A 157 -0.02 -13.65 12.09
C LEU A 157 0.75 -14.95 12.34
N GLU A 158 1.82 -15.19 11.57
CA GLU A 158 2.65 -16.38 11.68
C GLU A 158 3.33 -16.48 13.05
N SER A 159 3.81 -15.36 13.62
CA SER A 159 4.42 -15.34 14.95
C SER A 159 3.46 -15.71 16.08
N MET A 160 2.15 -15.55 15.85
CA MET A 160 1.09 -15.96 16.76
C MET A 160 0.53 -17.36 16.46
N GLY A 161 1.15 -18.11 15.54
CA GLY A 161 0.80 -19.49 15.23
C GLY A 161 -0.24 -19.65 14.11
N PHE A 162 -0.67 -18.56 13.44
CA PHE A 162 -1.56 -18.65 12.31
C PHE A 162 -0.79 -19.01 11.02
N LYS A 163 -1.34 -19.91 10.22
CA LYS A 163 -0.77 -20.24 8.90
C LYS A 163 -1.35 -19.29 7.85
N THR A 164 -0.54 -18.37 7.36
CA THR A 164 -0.92 -17.49 6.27
C THR A 164 -1.06 -18.26 4.95
N PHE A 165 -1.93 -17.78 4.06
CA PHE A 165 -2.13 -18.41 2.74
C PHE A 165 -0.88 -18.26 1.86
N GLY A 166 -0.20 -17.11 1.94
CA GLY A 166 1.01 -16.85 1.20
C GLY A 166 1.34 -15.37 1.12
N PHE A 167 2.44 -15.07 0.42
CA PHE A 167 2.91 -13.73 0.13
C PHE A 167 3.50 -13.68 -1.27
N ALA A 168 3.12 -12.68 -2.04
CA ALA A 168 3.71 -12.37 -3.33
C ALA A 168 4.22 -10.93 -3.31
N GLY A 169 5.52 -10.74 -3.47
CA GLY A 169 6.18 -9.44 -3.54
C GLY A 169 6.76 -9.15 -4.92
N GLY A 170 7.37 -7.98 -5.08
CA GLY A 170 7.97 -7.57 -6.35
C GLY A 170 6.98 -6.91 -7.31
N ARG A 171 5.89 -6.33 -6.80
CA ARG A 171 4.79 -5.68 -7.56
C ARG A 171 4.85 -4.16 -7.41
#